data_79a917ef9f92f45ba2570250b95c70c8
#
_entry.id   79a917ef9f92f45ba2570250b95c70c8
#
_cell.length_a   1.000
_cell.length_b   1.000
_cell.length_c   1.000
_cell.angle_alpha   90.00
_cell.angle_beta   90.00
_cell.angle_gamma   90.00
#
_symmetry.space_group_name_H-M   'P 1'
#
loop_
_entity.id
_entity.type
_entity.pdbx_description
1 polymer ?
#
loop_
_entity_poly.entity_id
_entity_poly.type
_entity_poly.pdbx_seq_one_letter_code
_entity_poly.pdbx_strand_id
1 'polypeptide(L)'
;MPARLPAVFQSDRPLVFAHRGGAKLAPENTMPAIDNGIALGADGLEIDVQLSADGVPVVIHDTTLDRTTDRTGPVKALTAAELARVDAGFRFELDGHHPFRGRGIGVPLLDDVLARHSTTRIIIEMKGAQPELARAVAASIRKAAAIDRVCVGSFYQGSVDAIRAEHPDVITSASQSEARWTLHRSWVRWPWISEQPYVAFQVPEHAGRMRVVSPAFVRQVHRQGHVLQVWVVNEPDAIRRLLDWGVDGIISDRPDIAVATRDEWLGSRT
;
A
#
# COMPACT_ATOMS: atom_id res chain seq x y z
N MET A 1 28.37 -3.97 6.57
CA MET A 1 27.51 -2.86 7.00
C MET A 1 26.09 -3.25 6.69
N PRO A 2 25.06 -2.99 7.55
CA PRO A 2 23.68 -3.21 7.14
C PRO A 2 23.41 -2.39 5.86
N ALA A 3 22.77 -2.99 4.88
CA ALA A 3 22.40 -2.30 3.66
C ALA A 3 21.54 -1.07 4.02
N ARG A 4 21.82 0.07 3.40
CA ARG A 4 21.05 1.29 3.63
C ARG A 4 19.61 1.05 3.14
N LEU A 5 18.61 1.36 3.98
CA LEU A 5 17.21 1.23 3.59
C LEU A 5 16.94 2.05 2.33
N PRO A 6 16.09 1.54 1.42
CA PRO A 6 15.65 2.29 0.25
C PRO A 6 14.96 3.61 0.63
N ALA A 7 15.10 4.63 -0.21
CA ALA A 7 14.61 5.99 0.06
C ALA A 7 13.11 6.04 0.40
N VAL A 8 12.30 5.15 -0.20
CA VAL A 8 10.87 5.03 0.08
C VAL A 8 10.56 4.77 1.56
N PHE A 9 11.46 4.11 2.30
CA PHE A 9 11.30 3.78 3.72
C PHE A 9 12.31 4.48 4.64
N GLN A 10 13.20 5.33 4.09
CA GLN A 10 14.12 6.09 4.94
C GLN A 10 13.37 7.15 5.73
N SER A 11 13.43 7.06 7.06
CA SER A 11 12.85 8.05 7.97
C SER A 11 13.49 7.92 9.35
N ASP A 12 13.51 9.01 10.10
CA ASP A 12 13.89 9.09 11.52
C ASP A 12 12.70 8.86 12.46
N ARG A 13 11.51 8.68 11.89
CA ARG A 13 10.25 8.45 12.59
C ARG A 13 9.40 7.40 11.87
N PRO A 14 8.43 6.74 12.57
CA PRO A 14 7.48 5.86 11.92
C PRO A 14 6.67 6.59 10.85
N LEU A 15 6.50 5.96 9.68
CA LEU A 15 5.77 6.54 8.54
C LEU A 15 4.27 6.24 8.64
N VAL A 16 3.44 7.17 8.17
CA VAL A 16 2.01 6.97 7.97
C VAL A 16 1.71 6.93 6.48
N PHE A 17 1.09 5.84 6.02
CA PHE A 17 0.61 5.69 4.65
C PHE A 17 -0.91 5.75 4.64
N ALA A 18 -1.48 6.59 3.77
CA ALA A 18 -2.91 6.66 3.55
C ALA A 18 -3.36 5.46 2.70
N HIS A 19 -4.07 4.48 3.33
CA HIS A 19 -4.58 3.29 2.69
C HIS A 19 -5.63 3.67 1.65
N ARG A 20 -5.34 3.37 0.37
CA ARG A 20 -6.15 3.77 -0.78
C ARG A 20 -6.46 5.28 -0.82
N GLY A 21 -5.54 6.09 -0.28
CA GLY A 21 -5.71 7.54 -0.12
C GLY A 21 -6.47 7.99 1.13
N GLY A 22 -6.92 7.09 2.00
CA GLY A 22 -7.75 7.37 3.18
C GLY A 22 -9.21 6.98 2.98
N ALA A 23 -9.46 5.69 2.82
CA ALA A 23 -10.72 5.09 2.38
C ALA A 23 -11.94 5.39 3.24
N LYS A 24 -11.77 5.85 4.49
CA LYS A 24 -12.87 6.30 5.36
C LYS A 24 -13.21 7.79 5.24
N LEU A 25 -12.44 8.58 4.49
CA LEU A 25 -12.61 10.03 4.37
C LEU A 25 -13.00 10.47 2.96
N ALA A 26 -12.64 9.67 1.94
CA ALA A 26 -12.97 9.91 0.54
C ALA A 26 -13.03 8.58 -0.23
N PRO A 27 -13.61 8.55 -1.44
CA PRO A 27 -13.72 7.32 -2.21
C PRO A 27 -12.36 6.68 -2.45
N GLU A 28 -12.18 5.45 -2.01
CA GLU A 28 -10.92 4.71 -2.08
C GLU A 28 -10.32 4.67 -3.49
N ASN A 29 -9.00 4.73 -3.59
CA ASN A 29 -8.26 4.61 -4.85
C ASN A 29 -8.67 5.65 -5.91
N THR A 30 -9.17 6.81 -5.49
CA THR A 30 -9.51 7.93 -6.39
C THR A 30 -8.55 9.10 -6.17
N MET A 31 -8.42 9.97 -7.17
CA MET A 31 -7.56 11.15 -7.07
C MET A 31 -7.94 12.05 -5.89
N PRO A 32 -9.24 12.34 -5.60
CA PRO A 32 -9.63 13.09 -4.40
C PRO A 32 -9.20 12.44 -3.08
N ALA A 33 -9.28 11.11 -2.95
CA ALA A 33 -8.82 10.43 -1.75
C ALA A 33 -7.29 10.54 -1.59
N ILE A 34 -6.55 10.32 -2.68
CA ILE A 34 -5.09 10.40 -2.75
C ILE A 34 -4.61 11.82 -2.38
N ASP A 35 -5.20 12.85 -2.98
CA ASP A 35 -4.89 14.26 -2.66
C ASP A 35 -5.18 14.58 -1.19
N ASN A 36 -6.34 14.13 -0.69
CA ASN A 36 -6.75 14.35 0.70
C ASN A 36 -5.82 13.67 1.69
N GLY A 37 -5.42 12.42 1.44
CA GLY A 37 -4.51 11.68 2.32
C GLY A 37 -3.17 12.40 2.53
N ILE A 38 -2.61 12.95 1.46
CA ILE A 38 -1.37 13.74 1.53
C ILE A 38 -1.62 15.10 2.20
N ALA A 39 -2.74 15.77 1.91
CA ALA A 39 -3.08 17.04 2.54
C ALA A 39 -3.27 16.91 4.07
N LEU A 40 -3.67 15.76 4.57
CA LEU A 40 -3.78 15.41 5.99
C LEU A 40 -2.45 15.08 6.65
N GLY A 41 -1.33 15.13 5.92
CA GLY A 41 0.01 14.94 6.45
C GLY A 41 0.52 13.49 6.43
N ALA A 42 -0.13 12.58 5.68
CA ALA A 42 0.43 11.26 5.46
C ALA A 42 1.80 11.35 4.75
N ASP A 43 2.76 10.53 5.17
CA ASP A 43 4.11 10.50 4.61
C ASP A 43 4.15 9.82 3.24
N GLY A 44 3.12 9.05 2.93
CA GLY A 44 2.98 8.33 1.68
C GLY A 44 1.58 7.79 1.46
N LEU A 45 1.44 7.12 0.34
CA LEU A 45 0.19 6.48 -0.11
C LEU A 45 0.37 4.98 -0.19
N GLU A 46 -0.69 4.25 0.06
CA GLU A 46 -0.84 2.88 -0.38
C GLU A 46 -2.01 2.83 -1.36
N ILE A 47 -1.81 2.20 -2.54
CA ILE A 47 -2.79 2.10 -3.62
C ILE A 47 -2.79 0.72 -4.25
N ASP A 48 -3.96 0.31 -4.75
CA ASP A 48 -4.15 -0.97 -5.42
C ASP A 48 -4.20 -0.82 -6.94
N VAL A 49 -3.59 -1.72 -7.70
CA VAL A 49 -3.61 -1.65 -9.16
C VAL A 49 -4.06 -2.94 -9.81
N GLN A 50 -4.81 -2.78 -10.91
CA GLN A 50 -5.23 -3.84 -11.82
C GLN A 50 -5.00 -3.44 -13.27
N LEU A 51 -5.17 -4.38 -14.21
CA LEU A 51 -5.14 -4.09 -15.65
C LEU A 51 -6.54 -3.84 -16.20
N SER A 52 -6.66 -2.81 -17.02
CA SER A 52 -7.78 -2.59 -17.94
C SER A 52 -7.77 -3.58 -19.11
N ALA A 53 -8.82 -3.57 -19.94
CA ALA A 53 -8.92 -4.41 -21.13
C ALA A 53 -7.80 -4.17 -22.15
N ASP A 54 -7.31 -2.94 -22.23
CA ASP A 54 -6.21 -2.50 -23.11
C ASP A 54 -4.82 -2.55 -22.44
N GLY A 55 -4.71 -3.23 -21.29
CA GLY A 55 -3.43 -3.50 -20.61
C GLY A 55 -2.82 -2.31 -19.87
N VAL A 56 -3.59 -1.28 -19.58
CA VAL A 56 -3.14 -0.09 -18.83
C VAL A 56 -3.36 -0.32 -17.34
N PRO A 57 -2.35 -0.03 -16.45
CA PRO A 57 -2.54 -0.09 -15.01
C PRO A 57 -3.50 0.99 -14.51
N VAL A 58 -4.58 0.56 -13.85
CA VAL A 58 -5.62 1.43 -13.25
C VAL A 58 -5.68 1.23 -11.75
N VAL A 59 -6.03 2.29 -11.01
CA VAL A 59 -5.97 2.28 -9.55
C VAL A 59 -7.35 1.90 -9.00
N ILE A 60 -7.50 0.61 -8.67
CA ILE A 60 -8.74 0.03 -8.13
C ILE A 60 -8.43 -1.29 -7.41
N HIS A 61 -9.11 -1.53 -6.27
CA HIS A 61 -8.89 -2.72 -5.45
C HIS A 61 -9.52 -4.00 -6.01
N ASP A 62 -10.84 -3.96 -6.23
CA ASP A 62 -11.62 -5.15 -6.57
C ASP A 62 -11.42 -5.52 -8.04
N THR A 63 -11.60 -6.80 -8.37
CA THR A 63 -11.61 -7.29 -9.76
C THR A 63 -12.85 -6.86 -10.53
N THR A 64 -13.86 -6.32 -9.82
CA THR A 64 -15.12 -5.83 -10.39
C THR A 64 -15.43 -4.41 -9.93
N LEU A 65 -16.31 -3.72 -10.64
CA LEU A 65 -16.69 -2.33 -10.41
C LEU A 65 -17.80 -2.17 -9.36
N ASP A 66 -18.43 -3.26 -8.96
CA ASP A 66 -19.73 -3.31 -8.28
C ASP A 66 -19.76 -2.62 -6.92
N ARG A 67 -18.67 -2.73 -6.13
CA ARG A 67 -18.64 -2.23 -4.75
C ARG A 67 -18.45 -0.72 -4.65
N THR A 68 -17.67 -0.13 -5.54
CA THR A 68 -17.22 1.28 -5.40
C THR A 68 -17.79 2.22 -6.44
N THR A 69 -18.29 1.71 -7.58
CA THR A 69 -18.70 2.54 -8.72
C THR A 69 -20.19 2.46 -9.02
N ASP A 70 -20.66 3.24 -10.01
CA ASP A 70 -22.00 3.18 -10.60
C ASP A 70 -22.17 2.04 -11.61
N ARG A 71 -21.10 1.28 -11.91
CA ARG A 71 -21.08 0.19 -12.89
C ARG A 71 -20.94 -1.16 -12.21
N THR A 72 -21.18 -2.21 -12.98
CA THR A 72 -21.01 -3.61 -12.57
C THR A 72 -20.15 -4.37 -13.57
N GLY A 73 -19.60 -5.50 -13.13
CA GLY A 73 -18.80 -6.40 -13.97
C GLY A 73 -17.29 -6.18 -13.85
N PRO A 74 -16.51 -6.99 -14.59
CA PRO A 74 -15.06 -7.04 -14.40
C PRO A 74 -14.35 -5.76 -14.88
N VAL A 75 -13.38 -5.28 -14.10
CA VAL A 75 -12.48 -4.17 -14.46
C VAL A 75 -11.81 -4.44 -15.81
N LYS A 76 -11.31 -5.66 -16.01
CA LYS A 76 -10.62 -6.09 -17.23
C LYS A 76 -11.51 -6.14 -18.50
N ALA A 77 -12.82 -5.91 -18.39
CA ALA A 77 -13.72 -5.85 -19.54
C ALA A 77 -13.80 -4.45 -20.15
N LEU A 78 -13.32 -3.42 -19.46
CA LEU A 78 -13.34 -2.03 -19.89
C LEU A 78 -11.92 -1.52 -20.19
N THR A 79 -11.81 -0.67 -21.20
CA THR A 79 -10.58 0.08 -21.48
C THR A 79 -10.29 1.12 -20.40
N ALA A 80 -9.06 1.57 -20.31
CA ALA A 80 -8.68 2.63 -19.37
C ALA A 80 -9.51 3.91 -19.59
N ALA A 81 -9.80 4.26 -20.85
CA ALA A 81 -10.63 5.41 -21.19
C ALA A 81 -12.10 5.26 -20.76
N GLU A 82 -12.64 4.04 -20.75
CA GLU A 82 -13.97 3.76 -20.22
C GLU A 82 -13.99 3.80 -18.71
N LEU A 83 -12.98 3.21 -18.04
CA LEU A 83 -12.80 3.23 -16.59
C LEU A 83 -12.66 4.65 -16.03
N ALA A 84 -12.01 5.54 -16.75
CA ALA A 84 -11.91 6.96 -16.39
C ALA A 84 -13.26 7.71 -16.41
N ARG A 85 -14.32 7.11 -17.01
CA ARG A 85 -15.67 7.71 -17.09
C ARG A 85 -16.68 7.07 -16.14
N VAL A 86 -16.35 6.00 -15.46
CA VAL A 86 -17.24 5.45 -14.40
C VAL A 86 -17.25 6.38 -13.21
N ASP A 87 -18.35 6.42 -12.47
CA ASP A 87 -18.41 7.21 -11.23
C ASP A 87 -17.84 6.39 -10.04
N ALA A 88 -16.57 6.56 -9.76
CA ALA A 88 -15.87 5.90 -8.64
C ALA A 88 -16.23 6.53 -7.27
N GLY A 89 -16.93 7.66 -7.25
CA GLY A 89 -17.49 8.28 -6.04
C GLY A 89 -18.91 7.81 -5.70
N PHE A 90 -19.53 6.98 -6.56
CA PHE A 90 -20.96 6.68 -6.52
C PHE A 90 -21.42 6.00 -5.22
N ARG A 91 -20.65 5.02 -4.73
CA ARG A 91 -20.99 4.21 -3.55
C ARG A 91 -20.46 4.77 -2.25
N PHE A 92 -19.53 5.73 -2.31
CA PHE A 92 -18.96 6.30 -1.09
C PHE A 92 -20.04 7.03 -0.29
N GLU A 93 -20.11 6.67 1.00
CA GLU A 93 -21.05 7.26 1.95
C GLU A 93 -20.29 7.86 3.13
N LEU A 94 -20.68 9.05 3.53
CA LEU A 94 -20.20 9.72 4.74
C LEU A 94 -21.42 10.33 5.46
N ASP A 95 -21.64 9.93 6.71
CA ASP A 95 -22.74 10.41 7.56
C ASP A 95 -24.13 10.33 6.88
N GLY A 96 -24.40 9.21 6.18
CA GLY A 96 -25.67 8.98 5.47
C GLY A 96 -25.82 9.74 4.16
N HIS A 97 -24.77 10.41 3.67
CA HIS A 97 -24.74 11.18 2.42
C HIS A 97 -23.75 10.60 1.42
N HIS A 98 -23.94 10.92 0.15
CA HIS A 98 -23.03 10.55 -0.95
C HIS A 98 -22.37 11.80 -1.55
N PRO A 99 -21.41 12.43 -0.85
CA PRO A 99 -20.88 13.74 -1.23
C PRO A 99 -20.06 13.74 -2.53
N PHE A 100 -19.63 12.57 -3.00
CA PHE A 100 -18.80 12.41 -4.19
C PHE A 100 -19.55 11.85 -5.41
N ARG A 101 -20.82 11.43 -5.22
CA ARG A 101 -21.66 10.88 -6.30
C ARG A 101 -21.93 11.94 -7.37
N GLY A 102 -21.74 11.56 -8.65
CA GLY A 102 -21.98 12.44 -9.80
C GLY A 102 -20.97 13.59 -9.94
N ARG A 103 -19.81 13.50 -9.29
CA ARG A 103 -18.78 14.54 -9.36
C ARG A 103 -17.77 14.35 -10.50
N GLY A 104 -17.98 13.36 -11.37
CA GLY A 104 -17.05 13.07 -12.48
C GLY A 104 -15.72 12.47 -12.00
N ILE A 105 -15.73 11.72 -10.90
CA ILE A 105 -14.54 11.07 -10.33
C ILE A 105 -14.44 9.69 -10.95
N GLY A 106 -13.52 9.52 -11.92
CA GLY A 106 -13.23 8.24 -12.55
C GLY A 106 -12.24 7.38 -11.80
N VAL A 107 -12.05 6.14 -12.29
CA VAL A 107 -10.93 5.29 -11.86
C VAL A 107 -9.63 5.87 -12.43
N PRO A 108 -8.63 6.23 -11.59
CA PRO A 108 -7.41 6.86 -12.07
C PRO A 108 -6.49 5.87 -12.79
N LEU A 109 -5.68 6.37 -13.72
CA LEU A 109 -4.52 5.65 -14.23
C LEU A 109 -3.38 5.70 -13.22
N LEU A 110 -2.58 4.65 -13.13
CA LEU A 110 -1.36 4.66 -12.31
C LEU A 110 -0.40 5.79 -12.75
N ASP A 111 -0.27 5.99 -14.05
CA ASP A 111 0.57 7.07 -14.63
C ASP A 111 0.16 8.45 -14.10
N ASP A 112 -1.14 8.73 -14.03
CA ASP A 112 -1.66 10.03 -13.56
C ASP A 112 -1.37 10.23 -12.06
N VAL A 113 -1.51 9.19 -11.25
CA VAL A 113 -1.18 9.23 -9.82
C VAL A 113 0.32 9.48 -9.63
N LEU A 114 1.16 8.74 -10.34
CA LEU A 114 2.62 8.88 -10.24
C LEU A 114 3.11 10.26 -10.70
N ALA A 115 2.49 10.83 -11.74
CA ALA A 115 2.82 12.16 -12.26
C ALA A 115 2.39 13.27 -11.30
N ARG A 116 1.15 13.19 -10.78
CA ARG A 116 0.59 14.20 -9.86
C ARG A 116 1.32 14.23 -8.53
N HIS A 117 1.68 13.06 -8.00
CA HIS A 117 2.37 12.89 -6.73
C HIS A 117 3.86 12.54 -6.93
N SER A 118 4.58 13.37 -7.71
CA SER A 118 5.92 13.11 -8.20
C SER A 118 7.01 13.00 -7.12
N THR A 119 6.75 13.46 -5.90
CA THR A 119 7.69 13.38 -4.76
C THR A 119 7.18 12.49 -3.62
N THR A 120 5.96 12.00 -3.71
CA THR A 120 5.31 11.22 -2.65
C THR A 120 5.81 9.77 -2.66
N ARG A 121 6.01 9.19 -1.46
CA ARG A 121 6.25 7.77 -1.28
C ARG A 121 4.98 6.99 -1.60
N ILE A 122 5.10 5.92 -2.37
CA ILE A 122 3.91 5.12 -2.75
C ILE A 122 4.21 3.63 -2.59
N ILE A 123 3.33 2.94 -1.88
CA ILE A 123 3.23 1.49 -1.89
C ILE A 123 2.18 1.13 -2.94
N ILE A 124 2.56 0.31 -3.92
CA ILE A 124 1.66 -0.17 -4.98
C ILE A 124 1.40 -1.64 -4.77
N GLU A 125 0.15 -2.01 -4.46
CA GLU A 125 -0.25 -3.42 -4.40
C GLU A 125 -0.80 -3.88 -5.76
N MET A 126 -0.15 -4.88 -6.36
CA MET A 126 -0.64 -5.53 -7.58
C MET A 126 -1.71 -6.57 -7.22
N LYS A 127 -2.97 -6.35 -7.68
CA LYS A 127 -4.14 -7.19 -7.37
C LYS A 127 -4.38 -8.31 -8.40
N GLY A 128 -3.39 -8.71 -9.15
CA GLY A 128 -3.47 -9.78 -10.14
C GLY A 128 -2.23 -10.67 -10.12
N ALA A 129 -2.38 -11.91 -10.61
CA ALA A 129 -1.28 -12.87 -10.71
C ALA A 129 -0.58 -12.84 -12.09
N GLN A 130 -1.05 -11.98 -13.00
CA GLN A 130 -0.57 -11.96 -14.39
C GLN A 130 0.77 -11.22 -14.48
N PRO A 131 1.79 -11.79 -15.13
CA PRO A 131 3.08 -11.12 -15.37
C PRO A 131 2.95 -9.80 -16.14
N GLU A 132 1.92 -9.64 -16.97
CA GLU A 132 1.61 -8.43 -17.71
C GLU A 132 1.36 -7.24 -16.78
N LEU A 133 0.71 -7.46 -15.63
CA LEU A 133 0.50 -6.43 -14.62
C LEU A 133 1.85 -5.93 -14.05
N ALA A 134 2.75 -6.86 -13.72
CA ALA A 134 4.08 -6.52 -13.21
C ALA A 134 4.88 -5.68 -14.22
N ARG A 135 4.86 -6.06 -15.51
CA ARG A 135 5.54 -5.31 -16.59
C ARG A 135 4.94 -3.92 -16.78
N ALA A 136 3.61 -3.81 -16.80
CA ALA A 136 2.93 -2.53 -16.97
C ALA A 136 3.18 -1.58 -15.78
N VAL A 137 3.14 -2.09 -14.53
CA VAL A 137 3.47 -1.32 -13.33
C VAL A 137 4.93 -0.84 -13.35
N ALA A 138 5.87 -1.71 -13.69
CA ALA A 138 7.28 -1.33 -13.79
C ALA A 138 7.53 -0.28 -14.90
N ALA A 139 6.84 -0.39 -16.02
CA ALA A 139 6.89 0.60 -17.09
C ALA A 139 6.39 1.98 -16.62
N SER A 140 5.26 2.03 -15.91
CA SER A 140 4.73 3.26 -15.32
C SER A 140 5.69 3.89 -14.30
N ILE A 141 6.30 3.07 -13.42
CA ILE A 141 7.29 3.52 -12.42
C ILE A 141 8.49 4.17 -13.10
N ARG A 142 9.04 3.54 -14.15
CA ARG A 142 10.18 4.08 -14.91
C ARG A 142 9.82 5.35 -15.67
N LYS A 143 8.67 5.36 -16.35
CA LYS A 143 8.17 6.55 -17.05
C LYS A 143 8.05 7.76 -16.14
N ALA A 144 7.65 7.55 -14.88
CA ALA A 144 7.51 8.60 -13.88
C ALA A 144 8.81 8.89 -13.10
N ALA A 145 9.94 8.22 -13.42
CA ALA A 145 11.19 8.27 -12.65
C ALA A 145 10.97 8.04 -11.14
N ALA A 146 10.12 7.06 -10.80
CA ALA A 146 9.61 6.87 -9.44
C ALA A 146 10.29 5.72 -8.67
N ILE A 147 11.37 5.12 -9.18
CA ILE A 147 12.03 3.93 -8.60
C ILE A 147 12.41 4.14 -7.13
N ASP A 148 12.97 5.29 -6.78
CA ASP A 148 13.45 5.55 -5.43
C ASP A 148 12.35 5.79 -4.38
N ARG A 149 11.13 6.09 -4.83
CA ARG A 149 10.00 6.46 -3.96
C ARG A 149 8.84 5.49 -3.98
N VAL A 150 8.98 4.35 -4.68
CA VAL A 150 7.93 3.34 -4.80
C VAL A 150 8.41 2.00 -4.25
N CYS A 151 7.51 1.30 -3.56
CA CYS A 151 7.65 -0.11 -3.22
C CYS A 151 6.46 -0.88 -3.79
N VAL A 152 6.74 -1.99 -4.49
CA VAL A 152 5.69 -2.82 -5.09
C VAL A 152 5.47 -4.07 -4.26
N GLY A 153 4.19 -4.35 -3.95
CA GLY A 153 3.76 -5.55 -3.25
C GLY A 153 2.72 -6.33 -4.02
N SER A 154 2.52 -7.58 -3.63
CA SER A 154 1.39 -8.41 -4.06
C SER A 154 1.19 -9.56 -3.10
N PHE A 155 -0.08 -9.98 -2.92
CA PHE A 155 -0.37 -11.28 -2.28
C PHE A 155 0.03 -12.47 -3.17
N TYR A 156 0.10 -12.27 -4.48
CA TYR A 156 0.43 -13.30 -5.46
C TYR A 156 1.94 -13.41 -5.65
N GLN A 157 2.53 -14.54 -5.23
CA GLN A 157 3.97 -14.78 -5.36
C GLN A 157 4.45 -14.60 -6.80
N GLY A 158 3.71 -15.13 -7.78
CA GLY A 158 4.10 -15.05 -9.19
C GLY A 158 4.27 -13.62 -9.72
N SER A 159 3.44 -12.67 -9.25
CA SER A 159 3.56 -11.25 -9.65
C SER A 159 4.80 -10.61 -9.05
N VAL A 160 5.11 -10.94 -7.79
CA VAL A 160 6.32 -10.44 -7.12
C VAL A 160 7.57 -11.04 -7.77
N ASP A 161 7.55 -12.34 -8.08
CA ASP A 161 8.66 -13.02 -8.77
C ASP A 161 8.89 -12.44 -10.17
N ALA A 162 7.81 -12.15 -10.92
CA ALA A 162 7.92 -11.56 -12.25
C ALA A 162 8.58 -10.16 -12.21
N ILE A 163 8.18 -9.30 -11.27
CA ILE A 163 8.78 -7.96 -11.15
C ILE A 163 10.25 -8.04 -10.73
N ARG A 164 10.60 -8.93 -9.79
CA ARG A 164 11.99 -9.15 -9.35
C ARG A 164 12.89 -9.70 -10.45
N ALA A 165 12.38 -10.63 -11.26
CA ALA A 165 13.14 -11.23 -12.34
C ALA A 165 13.37 -10.29 -13.53
N GLU A 166 12.31 -9.55 -13.92
CA GLU A 166 12.34 -8.71 -15.11
C GLU A 166 12.76 -7.25 -14.79
N HIS A 167 12.59 -6.82 -13.53
CA HIS A 167 12.80 -5.44 -13.08
C HIS A 167 13.47 -5.39 -11.70
N PRO A 168 14.71 -5.90 -11.54
CA PRO A 168 15.40 -6.04 -10.25
C PRO A 168 15.74 -4.72 -9.57
N ASP A 169 15.63 -3.60 -10.28
CA ASP A 169 15.77 -2.24 -9.77
C ASP A 169 14.52 -1.73 -9.04
N VAL A 170 13.37 -2.40 -9.21
CA VAL A 170 12.13 -2.05 -8.52
C VAL A 170 12.09 -2.71 -7.14
N ILE A 171 11.94 -1.88 -6.12
CA ILE A 171 11.87 -2.33 -4.72
C ILE A 171 10.57 -3.08 -4.47
N THR A 172 10.65 -4.23 -3.81
CA THR A 172 9.48 -5.05 -3.48
C THR A 172 9.34 -5.29 -1.98
N SER A 173 8.10 -5.49 -1.55
CA SER A 173 7.77 -6.07 -0.24
C SER A 173 7.67 -7.59 -0.31
N ALA A 174 7.65 -8.22 0.87
CA ALA A 174 7.41 -9.65 1.00
C ALA A 174 5.99 -10.00 0.52
N SER A 175 5.87 -11.08 -0.26
CA SER A 175 4.59 -11.68 -0.59
C SER A 175 3.93 -12.31 0.65
N GLN A 176 2.65 -12.72 0.51
CA GLN A 176 1.95 -13.40 1.60
C GLN A 176 2.66 -14.69 2.05
N SER A 177 3.18 -15.48 1.11
CA SER A 177 3.89 -16.73 1.43
C SER A 177 5.21 -16.46 2.16
N GLU A 178 5.97 -15.45 1.74
CA GLU A 178 7.22 -15.02 2.37
C GLU A 178 6.98 -14.47 3.78
N ALA A 179 5.95 -13.65 3.96
CA ALA A 179 5.57 -13.13 5.27
C ALA A 179 5.13 -14.26 6.23
N ARG A 180 4.32 -15.21 5.77
CA ARG A 180 3.92 -16.39 6.57
C ARG A 180 5.12 -17.24 6.94
N TRP A 181 6.02 -17.49 6.01
CA TRP A 181 7.25 -18.25 6.28
C TRP A 181 8.11 -17.56 7.34
N THR A 182 8.29 -16.25 7.24
CA THR A 182 9.03 -15.44 8.22
C THR A 182 8.39 -15.51 9.60
N LEU A 183 7.06 -15.41 9.67
CA LEU A 183 6.33 -15.53 10.94
C LEU A 183 6.56 -16.90 11.59
N HIS A 184 6.45 -18.00 10.85
CA HIS A 184 6.71 -19.33 11.37
C HIS A 184 8.15 -19.47 11.90
N ARG A 185 9.12 -18.95 11.18
CA ARG A 185 10.54 -18.98 11.62
C ARG A 185 10.77 -18.15 12.88
N SER A 186 10.03 -17.04 13.06
CA SER A 186 10.13 -16.22 14.26
C SER A 186 9.74 -16.98 15.52
N TRP A 187 8.80 -17.92 15.44
CA TRP A 187 8.36 -18.74 16.57
C TRP A 187 9.40 -19.78 16.99
N VAL A 188 10.13 -20.36 16.02
CA VAL A 188 11.18 -21.37 16.30
C VAL A 188 12.59 -20.77 16.44
N ARG A 189 12.71 -19.45 16.36
CA ARG A 189 13.99 -18.71 16.46
C ARG A 189 15.05 -19.21 15.47
N TRP A 190 14.62 -19.70 14.31
CA TRP A 190 15.51 -20.25 13.28
C TRP A 190 16.31 -19.12 12.61
N PRO A 191 17.65 -19.24 12.48
CA PRO A 191 18.45 -18.21 11.84
C PRO A 191 18.16 -18.10 10.34
N TRP A 192 18.30 -16.87 9.79
CA TRP A 192 18.29 -16.66 8.35
C TRP A 192 19.59 -17.13 7.75
N ILE A 193 19.50 -17.78 6.59
CA ILE A 193 20.65 -18.39 5.91
C ILE A 193 21.00 -17.64 4.61
N SER A 194 20.10 -16.76 4.11
CA SER A 194 20.30 -16.05 2.83
C SER A 194 19.68 -14.65 2.88
N GLU A 195 20.21 -13.74 2.05
CA GLU A 195 19.59 -12.46 1.75
C GLU A 195 18.23 -12.68 1.10
N GLN A 196 17.27 -11.82 1.45
CA GLN A 196 15.92 -11.89 0.91
C GLN A 196 15.76 -10.85 -0.21
N PRO A 197 14.97 -11.14 -1.26
CA PRO A 197 14.80 -10.24 -2.40
C PRO A 197 13.80 -9.11 -2.13
N TYR A 198 13.41 -8.89 -0.89
CA TYR A 198 12.47 -7.86 -0.47
C TYR A 198 13.04 -7.03 0.69
N VAL A 199 12.48 -5.84 0.88
CA VAL A 199 12.97 -4.88 1.90
C VAL A 199 11.96 -4.60 3.01
N ALA A 200 10.69 -4.92 2.79
CA ALA A 200 9.60 -4.56 3.68
C ALA A 200 8.61 -5.70 3.90
N PHE A 201 8.00 -5.71 5.06
CA PHE A 201 6.81 -6.49 5.38
C PHE A 201 5.61 -5.56 5.54
N GLN A 202 4.56 -5.82 4.76
CA GLN A 202 3.26 -5.16 4.88
C GLN A 202 2.25 -6.20 5.31
N VAL A 203 1.94 -6.24 6.60
CA VAL A 203 1.16 -7.33 7.20
C VAL A 203 0.00 -6.81 8.06
N PRO A 204 -1.09 -7.58 8.19
CA PRO A 204 -2.14 -7.26 9.16
C PRO A 204 -1.65 -7.49 10.59
N GLU A 205 -2.20 -6.76 11.57
CA GLU A 205 -1.92 -7.07 12.98
C GLU A 205 -2.37 -8.48 13.34
N HIS A 206 -3.51 -8.90 12.80
CA HIS A 206 -4.09 -10.23 13.02
C HIS A 206 -4.51 -10.88 11.70
N ALA A 207 -4.35 -12.20 11.61
CA ALA A 207 -4.90 -13.04 10.54
C ALA A 207 -5.95 -13.99 11.17
N GLY A 208 -7.22 -13.62 11.12
CA GLY A 208 -8.26 -14.26 11.89
C GLY A 208 -7.98 -14.14 13.41
N ARG A 209 -7.87 -15.28 14.10
CA ARG A 209 -7.54 -15.30 15.54
C ARG A 209 -6.04 -15.26 15.85
N MET A 210 -5.22 -15.42 14.83
CA MET A 210 -3.77 -15.45 14.99
C MET A 210 -3.19 -14.03 15.00
N ARG A 211 -2.43 -13.69 16.05
CA ARG A 211 -1.67 -12.45 16.07
C ARG A 211 -0.43 -12.60 15.19
N VAL A 212 -0.30 -11.77 14.17
CA VAL A 212 0.85 -11.72 13.26
C VAL A 212 1.93 -10.81 13.84
N VAL A 213 1.55 -9.59 14.25
CA VAL A 213 2.50 -8.60 14.76
C VAL A 213 2.65 -8.72 16.27
N SER A 214 3.89 -8.83 16.71
CA SER A 214 4.28 -8.84 18.12
C SER A 214 5.66 -8.20 18.29
N PRO A 215 6.06 -7.76 19.50
CA PRO A 215 7.41 -7.22 19.71
C PRO A 215 8.52 -8.17 19.28
N ALA A 216 8.31 -9.49 19.37
CA ALA A 216 9.27 -10.49 18.93
C ALA A 216 9.39 -10.53 17.40
N PHE A 217 8.27 -10.43 16.68
CA PHE A 217 8.24 -10.38 15.23
C PHE A 217 8.88 -9.10 14.70
N VAL A 218 8.57 -7.93 15.29
CA VAL A 218 9.21 -6.65 14.95
C VAL A 218 10.74 -6.77 15.07
N ARG A 219 11.24 -7.22 16.22
CA ARG A 219 12.69 -7.42 16.41
C ARG A 219 13.30 -8.40 15.41
N GLN A 220 12.56 -9.43 15.02
CA GLN A 220 13.02 -10.41 14.02
C GLN A 220 13.16 -9.77 12.63
N VAL A 221 12.20 -8.97 12.22
CA VAL A 221 12.21 -8.22 10.96
C VAL A 221 13.40 -7.25 10.91
N HIS A 222 13.60 -6.48 11.98
CA HIS A 222 14.70 -5.51 12.08
C HIS A 222 16.09 -6.16 12.07
N ARG A 223 16.26 -7.32 12.73
CA ARG A 223 17.54 -8.07 12.70
C ARG A 223 17.95 -8.49 11.29
N GLN A 224 17.02 -8.56 10.38
CA GLN A 224 17.24 -8.91 8.97
C GLN A 224 17.44 -7.69 8.08
N GLY A 225 17.39 -6.48 8.66
CA GLY A 225 17.53 -5.23 7.92
C GLY A 225 16.28 -4.82 7.13
N HIS A 226 15.10 -5.40 7.47
CA HIS A 226 13.83 -5.08 6.83
C HIS A 226 13.01 -4.11 7.68
N VAL A 227 12.02 -3.46 7.06
CA VAL A 227 11.04 -2.62 7.72
C VAL A 227 9.67 -3.31 7.79
N LEU A 228 8.87 -2.92 8.78
CA LEU A 228 7.55 -3.47 9.04
C LEU A 228 6.49 -2.38 9.02
N GLN A 229 5.55 -2.45 8.09
CA GLN A 229 4.33 -1.66 8.07
C GLN A 229 3.13 -2.54 8.42
N VAL A 230 2.19 -1.98 9.20
CA VAL A 230 1.00 -2.71 9.66
C VAL A 230 -0.26 -2.09 9.08
N TRP A 231 -1.10 -2.91 8.47
CA TRP A 231 -2.38 -2.52 7.86
C TRP A 231 -3.56 -3.34 8.43
N VAL A 232 -4.83 -2.93 8.36
CA VAL A 232 -5.26 -1.53 8.32
C VAL A 232 -5.48 -1.12 9.75
N VAL A 233 -4.88 -0.05 10.22
CA VAL A 233 -4.95 0.37 11.63
C VAL A 233 -5.54 1.78 11.70
N ASN A 234 -6.75 1.88 12.30
CA ASN A 234 -7.51 3.13 12.35
C ASN A 234 -7.69 3.69 13.77
N GLU A 235 -7.47 2.85 14.78
CA GLU A 235 -7.76 3.20 16.17
C GLU A 235 -6.52 3.74 16.89
N PRO A 236 -6.60 4.90 17.58
CA PRO A 236 -5.45 5.52 18.26
C PRO A 236 -4.70 4.58 19.20
N ASP A 237 -5.40 3.80 20.00
CA ASP A 237 -4.77 2.89 20.97
C ASP A 237 -4.01 1.74 20.30
N ALA A 238 -4.52 1.25 19.16
CA ALA A 238 -3.82 0.26 18.37
C ALA A 238 -2.57 0.85 17.72
N ILE A 239 -2.67 2.07 17.21
CA ILE A 239 -1.54 2.81 16.62
C ILE A 239 -0.45 3.01 17.68
N ARG A 240 -0.77 3.59 18.85
CA ARG A 240 0.21 3.80 19.95
C ARG A 240 0.89 2.50 20.35
N ARG A 241 0.12 1.43 20.55
CA ARG A 241 0.65 0.11 20.91
C ARG A 241 1.63 -0.43 19.88
N LEU A 242 1.32 -0.32 18.59
CA LEU A 242 2.20 -0.78 17.52
C LEU A 242 3.48 0.07 17.42
N LEU A 243 3.37 1.39 17.61
CA LEU A 243 4.51 2.29 17.69
C LEU A 243 5.41 1.96 18.90
N ASP A 244 4.83 1.61 20.05
CA ASP A 244 5.58 1.15 21.24
C ASP A 244 6.31 -0.18 20.97
N TRP A 245 5.79 -1.02 20.08
CA TRP A 245 6.48 -2.25 19.68
C TRP A 245 7.59 -2.00 18.66
N GLY A 246 7.66 -0.78 18.12
CA GLY A 246 8.71 -0.34 17.19
C GLY A 246 8.40 -0.65 15.72
N VAL A 247 7.11 -0.67 15.29
CA VAL A 247 6.81 -0.79 13.86
C VAL A 247 7.29 0.46 13.10
N ASP A 248 7.72 0.28 11.86
CA ASP A 248 8.28 1.34 11.03
C ASP A 248 7.21 2.16 10.31
N GLY A 249 5.98 1.64 10.24
CA GLY A 249 4.90 2.39 9.62
C GLY A 249 3.50 1.83 9.89
N ILE A 250 2.54 2.73 9.77
CA ILE A 250 1.09 2.47 9.87
C ILE A 250 0.45 2.75 8.52
N ILE A 251 -0.36 1.81 8.04
CA ILE A 251 -1.21 1.98 6.86
C ILE A 251 -2.65 2.10 7.35
N SER A 252 -3.31 3.23 7.08
CA SER A 252 -4.60 3.60 7.70
C SER A 252 -5.61 4.17 6.70
N ASP A 253 -6.90 3.81 6.89
CA ASP A 253 -8.02 4.47 6.22
C ASP A 253 -8.32 5.87 6.80
N ARG A 254 -7.75 6.16 7.98
CA ARG A 254 -7.90 7.41 8.74
C ARG A 254 -6.52 8.06 8.92
N PRO A 255 -5.91 8.56 7.82
CA PRO A 255 -4.60 9.23 7.90
C PRO A 255 -4.60 10.41 8.86
N ASP A 256 -5.72 11.14 9.01
CA ASP A 256 -5.92 12.20 10.00
C ASP A 256 -5.65 11.70 11.44
N ILE A 257 -6.27 10.59 11.83
CA ILE A 257 -6.08 9.98 13.15
C ILE A 257 -4.65 9.42 13.27
N ALA A 258 -4.16 8.74 12.24
CA ALA A 258 -2.86 8.08 12.31
C ALA A 258 -1.71 9.08 12.44
N VAL A 259 -1.76 10.19 11.70
CA VAL A 259 -0.77 11.28 11.77
C VAL A 259 -0.82 11.94 13.14
N ALA A 260 -2.00 12.35 13.61
CA ALA A 260 -2.16 13.00 14.92
C ALA A 260 -1.65 12.09 16.05
N THR A 261 -2.02 10.80 16.04
CA THR A 261 -1.60 9.84 17.08
C THR A 261 -0.09 9.60 17.07
N ARG A 262 0.52 9.49 15.88
CA ARG A 262 1.99 9.36 15.76
C ARG A 262 2.70 10.60 16.31
N ASP A 263 2.24 11.79 15.96
CA ASP A 263 2.89 13.05 16.35
C ASP A 263 2.77 13.29 17.86
N GLU A 264 1.62 12.97 18.48
CA GLU A 264 1.45 12.95 19.94
C GLU A 264 2.41 11.95 20.59
N TRP A 265 2.54 10.74 20.04
CA TRP A 265 3.43 9.70 20.55
C TRP A 265 4.90 10.14 20.47
N LEU A 266 5.32 10.81 19.41
CA LEU A 266 6.67 11.39 19.29
C LEU A 266 6.89 12.49 20.33
N GLY A 267 5.95 13.41 20.50
CA GLY A 267 6.05 14.51 21.49
C GLY A 267 6.11 14.03 22.95
N SER A 268 5.56 12.85 23.26
CA SER A 268 5.63 12.28 24.59
C SER A 268 6.97 11.62 24.94
N ARG A 269 7.90 11.53 23.99
CA ARG A 269 9.22 10.88 24.13
C ARG A 269 10.40 11.86 24.06
N THR A 270 10.12 13.11 23.73
CA THR A 270 11.06 14.24 23.82
C THR A 270 11.00 14.90 25.17
#